data_26bdb18951d1320d5f6795382e9e184f
#
_entry.id   26bdb18951d1320d5f6795382e9e184f
#
_cell.length_a   1.000
_cell.length_b   1.000
_cell.length_c   1.000
_cell.angle_alpha   90.00
_cell.angle_beta   90.00
_cell.angle_gamma   90.00
#
_symmetry.space_group_name_H-M   'P 1'
#
loop_
_entity.id
_entity.type
_entity.pdbx_description
1 polymer ?
#
loop_
_entity_poly.entity_id
_entity_poly.type
_entity_poly.pdbx_seq_one_letter_code
_entity_poly.pdbx_strand_id
1 'polypeptide(L)'
;MTEKDYKDKRIAVLLSGGVDSSVVVYEMARLGLHPDCYYIKIGPEEQEEWDCSSEEDLEMANAVAHRYGCRLEVIDCHREYWDKVTKYTMDKVRSGFTPNPDVMCNRLIKFGAFDEKKGHEYDLIATGHYAQTEWIDGKKWLTTSPDPVKDQTDFLAQIYDWQLKKALFPIGHYMKGEVR
;
A
#
# COMPACT_ATOMS: atom_id res chain seq x y z
N MET A 1 8.84 7.75 14.06
CA MET A 1 9.20 6.30 14.03
C MET A 1 10.63 6.13 14.50
N THR A 2 10.92 5.16 15.33
CA THR A 2 12.28 4.82 15.76
C THR A 2 12.57 3.35 15.48
N GLU A 3 13.85 2.97 15.33
CA GLU A 3 14.27 1.57 15.14
C GLU A 3 13.67 0.63 16.22
N LYS A 4 13.66 1.09 17.48
CA LYS A 4 13.16 0.31 18.61
C LYS A 4 11.69 -0.10 18.48
N ASP A 5 10.87 0.73 17.80
CA ASP A 5 9.44 0.46 17.65
C ASP A 5 9.17 -0.73 16.72
N TYR A 6 10.14 -1.08 15.87
CA TYR A 6 9.96 -2.04 14.76
C TYR A 6 10.98 -3.18 14.71
N LYS A 7 12.03 -3.16 15.54
CA LYS A 7 13.15 -4.11 15.50
C LYS A 7 12.72 -5.58 15.55
N ASP A 8 11.68 -5.87 16.32
CA ASP A 8 11.18 -7.24 16.52
C ASP A 8 9.91 -7.52 15.67
N LYS A 9 9.60 -6.65 14.70
CA LYS A 9 8.42 -6.77 13.83
C LYS A 9 8.80 -7.26 12.45
N ARG A 10 8.05 -8.21 11.93
CA ARG A 10 8.10 -8.58 10.52
C ARG A 10 7.26 -7.59 9.74
N ILE A 11 7.87 -6.88 8.80
CA ILE A 11 7.22 -5.81 8.03
C ILE A 11 7.24 -6.18 6.56
N ALA A 12 6.07 -6.16 5.92
CA ALA A 12 5.93 -6.18 4.47
C ALA A 12 5.76 -4.74 3.95
N VAL A 13 6.45 -4.37 2.88
CA VAL A 13 6.25 -3.09 2.18
C VAL A 13 5.58 -3.33 0.84
N LEU A 14 4.44 -2.69 0.59
CA LEU A 14 3.81 -2.69 -0.74
C LEU A 14 4.51 -1.64 -1.61
N LEU A 15 5.34 -2.12 -2.54
CA LEU A 15 6.21 -1.31 -3.40
C LEU A 15 5.68 -1.33 -4.84
N SER A 16 5.15 -0.20 -5.30
CA SER A 16 4.54 -0.05 -6.64
C SER A 16 5.47 0.53 -7.72
N GLY A 17 6.73 0.81 -7.38
CA GLY A 17 7.66 1.53 -8.28
C GLY A 17 7.50 3.06 -8.27
N GLY A 18 6.39 3.58 -7.77
CA GLY A 18 6.17 5.02 -7.63
C GLY A 18 6.99 5.65 -6.50
N VAL A 19 7.20 6.97 -6.58
CA VAL A 19 8.03 7.75 -5.63
C VAL A 19 7.63 7.51 -4.17
N ASP A 20 6.33 7.55 -3.86
CA ASP A 20 5.85 7.46 -2.48
C ASP A 20 6.19 6.11 -1.84
N SER A 21 5.95 5.01 -2.54
CA SER A 21 6.31 3.67 -2.07
C SER A 21 7.82 3.44 -2.00
N SER A 22 8.58 4.09 -2.88
CA SER A 22 10.05 4.03 -2.86
C SER A 22 10.63 4.73 -1.62
N VAL A 23 10.05 5.86 -1.22
CA VAL A 23 10.45 6.57 0.01
C VAL A 23 10.09 5.77 1.26
N VAL A 24 9.03 4.96 1.24
CA VAL A 24 8.74 4.01 2.33
C VAL A 24 9.92 3.05 2.54
N VAL A 25 10.44 2.45 1.47
CA VAL A 25 11.61 1.55 1.56
C VAL A 25 12.85 2.29 2.08
N TYR A 26 13.09 3.52 1.60
CA TYR A 26 14.17 4.37 2.10
C TYR A 26 14.04 4.63 3.61
N GLU A 27 12.85 5.02 4.08
CA GLU A 27 12.63 5.29 5.51
C GLU A 27 12.85 4.04 6.38
N MET A 28 12.43 2.86 5.91
CA MET A 28 12.72 1.60 6.60
C MET A 28 14.23 1.33 6.64
N ALA A 29 14.93 1.46 5.52
CA ALA A 29 16.37 1.25 5.45
C ALA A 29 17.15 2.26 6.31
N ARG A 30 16.71 3.52 6.38
CA ARG A 30 17.30 4.55 7.25
C ARG A 30 17.20 4.20 8.74
N LEU A 31 16.19 3.42 9.12
CA LEU A 31 16.02 2.87 10.46
C LEU A 31 16.80 1.55 10.67
N GLY A 32 17.59 1.10 9.70
CA GLY A 32 18.32 -0.17 9.76
C GLY A 32 17.43 -1.40 9.56
N LEU A 33 16.22 -1.21 9.03
CA LEU A 33 15.27 -2.29 8.76
C LEU A 33 15.37 -2.71 7.29
N HIS A 34 15.27 -4.01 7.03
CA HIS A 34 15.27 -4.58 5.69
C HIS A 34 13.97 -5.38 5.48
N PRO A 35 12.84 -4.71 5.19
CA PRO A 35 11.56 -5.38 5.02
C PRO A 35 11.51 -6.21 3.74
N ASP A 36 10.63 -7.20 3.70
CA ASP A 36 10.26 -7.83 2.45
C ASP A 36 9.34 -6.89 1.65
N CYS A 37 9.67 -6.67 0.39
CA CYS A 37 8.91 -5.82 -0.51
C CYS A 37 8.01 -6.67 -1.42
N TYR A 38 6.82 -6.18 -1.69
CA TYR A 38 5.83 -6.85 -2.52
C TYR A 38 5.29 -5.91 -3.59
N TYR A 39 5.37 -6.34 -4.84
CA TYR A 39 4.67 -5.71 -5.95
C TYR A 39 3.34 -6.43 -6.16
N ILE A 40 2.22 -5.74 -6.00
CA ILE A 40 0.90 -6.31 -6.25
C ILE A 40 0.55 -6.10 -7.72
N LYS A 41 0.54 -7.18 -8.48
CA LYS A 41 0.15 -7.16 -9.89
C LYS A 41 -1.37 -7.18 -9.99
N ILE A 42 -1.94 -6.12 -10.59
CA ILE A 42 -3.37 -5.94 -10.88
C ILE A 42 -3.51 -5.49 -12.35
N GLY A 43 -4.70 -5.62 -12.93
CA GLY A 43 -4.95 -5.20 -14.31
C GLY A 43 -5.58 -6.34 -15.13
N PRO A 44 -5.83 -6.17 -16.42
CA PRO A 44 -6.38 -7.21 -17.30
C PRO A 44 -5.34 -8.30 -17.62
N GLU A 45 -5.78 -9.56 -17.68
CA GLU A 45 -4.92 -10.72 -17.99
C GLU A 45 -4.43 -10.76 -19.45
N GLU A 46 -5.12 -10.09 -20.40
CA GLU A 46 -4.98 -10.32 -21.83
C GLU A 46 -4.80 -9.05 -22.66
N GLN A 47 -3.93 -8.12 -22.29
CA GLN A 47 -3.62 -7.01 -23.21
C GLN A 47 -2.12 -6.76 -23.26
N GLU A 48 -1.43 -7.51 -24.11
CA GLU A 48 -0.02 -7.34 -24.45
C GLU A 48 0.33 -5.92 -25.01
N GLU A 49 -0.66 -5.15 -25.47
CA GLU A 49 -0.43 -3.82 -26.07
C GLU A 49 -0.50 -2.62 -25.09
N TRP A 50 -0.94 -2.82 -23.84
CA TRP A 50 -1.14 -1.72 -22.85
C TRP A 50 -0.26 -1.83 -21.60
N ASP A 51 0.70 -2.73 -21.58
CA ASP A 51 1.40 -3.13 -20.33
C ASP A 51 2.75 -2.43 -20.10
N CYS A 52 3.15 -1.46 -20.94
CA CYS A 52 4.42 -0.75 -20.79
C CYS A 52 4.60 -0.09 -19.41
N SER A 53 3.50 0.43 -18.82
CA SER A 53 3.59 1.10 -17.51
C SER A 53 3.79 0.13 -16.35
N SER A 54 3.24 -1.09 -16.45
CA SER A 54 3.36 -2.10 -15.38
C SER A 54 4.76 -2.73 -15.37
N GLU A 55 5.40 -2.86 -16.52
CA GLU A 55 6.79 -3.34 -16.63
C GLU A 55 7.77 -2.30 -16.10
N GLU A 56 7.61 -1.03 -16.48
CA GLU A 56 8.44 0.08 -15.98
C GLU A 56 8.31 0.24 -14.46
N ASP A 57 7.09 0.13 -13.92
CA ASP A 57 6.83 0.20 -12.48
C ASP A 57 7.50 -0.98 -11.74
N LEU A 58 7.45 -2.18 -12.29
CA LEU A 58 8.09 -3.36 -11.72
C LEU A 58 9.63 -3.26 -11.79
N GLU A 59 10.19 -2.76 -12.90
CA GLU A 59 11.62 -2.50 -13.01
C GLU A 59 12.08 -1.47 -11.97
N MET A 60 11.32 -0.39 -11.78
CA MET A 60 11.61 0.61 -10.76
C MET A 60 11.51 0.02 -9.35
N ALA A 61 10.49 -0.78 -9.06
CA ALA A 61 10.35 -1.47 -7.79
C ALA A 61 11.54 -2.40 -7.51
N ASN A 62 12.00 -3.16 -8.52
CA ASN A 62 13.20 -4.00 -8.42
C ASN A 62 14.46 -3.18 -8.14
N ALA A 63 14.65 -2.07 -8.86
CA ALA A 63 15.79 -1.19 -8.67
C ALA A 63 15.84 -0.61 -7.24
N VAL A 64 14.69 -0.18 -6.72
CA VAL A 64 14.58 0.35 -5.36
C VAL A 64 14.84 -0.74 -4.31
N ALA A 65 14.21 -1.90 -4.43
CA ALA A 65 14.43 -3.02 -3.50
C ALA A 65 15.91 -3.44 -3.47
N HIS A 66 16.51 -3.60 -4.63
CA HIS A 66 17.94 -3.95 -4.75
C HIS A 66 18.85 -2.89 -4.12
N ARG A 67 18.59 -1.60 -4.37
CA ARG A 67 19.36 -0.48 -3.81
C ARG A 67 19.43 -0.49 -2.29
N TYR A 68 18.35 -0.90 -1.63
CA TYR A 68 18.25 -0.92 -0.17
C TYR A 68 18.42 -2.31 0.44
N GLY A 69 18.86 -3.30 -0.35
CA GLY A 69 19.12 -4.66 0.12
C GLY A 69 17.86 -5.41 0.57
N CYS A 70 16.69 -5.04 0.02
CA CYS A 70 15.41 -5.68 0.26
C CYS A 70 15.12 -6.74 -0.82
N ARG A 71 14.37 -7.79 -0.44
CA ARG A 71 13.84 -8.77 -1.38
C ARG A 71 12.53 -8.23 -1.95
N LEU A 72 12.32 -8.35 -3.27
CA LEU A 72 11.05 -8.09 -3.93
C LEU A 72 10.41 -9.39 -4.40
N GLU A 73 9.11 -9.55 -4.12
CA GLU A 73 8.28 -10.62 -4.63
C GLU A 73 7.03 -10.04 -5.31
N VAL A 74 6.61 -10.63 -6.43
CA VAL A 74 5.39 -10.23 -7.15
C VAL A 74 4.23 -11.08 -6.66
N ILE A 75 3.14 -10.44 -6.24
CA ILE A 75 1.90 -11.09 -5.84
C ILE A 75 0.83 -10.81 -6.89
N ASP A 76 0.38 -11.85 -7.56
CA ASP A 76 -0.72 -11.75 -8.51
C ASP A 76 -2.07 -11.60 -7.79
N CYS A 77 -2.76 -10.49 -8.08
CA CYS A 77 -4.09 -10.17 -7.58
C CYS A 77 -5.06 -9.77 -8.71
N HIS A 78 -4.79 -10.13 -9.97
CA HIS A 78 -5.64 -9.81 -11.12
C HIS A 78 -7.10 -10.23 -10.92
N ARG A 79 -7.31 -11.50 -10.56
CA ARG A 79 -8.64 -12.07 -10.39
C ARG A 79 -9.38 -11.38 -9.24
N GLU A 80 -8.72 -11.20 -8.10
CA GLU A 80 -9.31 -10.56 -6.93
C GLU A 80 -9.67 -9.10 -7.24
N TYR A 81 -8.81 -8.39 -7.97
CA TYR A 81 -9.07 -7.01 -8.37
C TYR A 81 -10.27 -6.92 -9.32
N TRP A 82 -10.31 -7.79 -10.34
CA TRP A 82 -11.44 -7.86 -11.26
C TRP A 82 -12.76 -8.14 -10.54
N ASP A 83 -12.78 -9.18 -9.72
CA ASP A 83 -14.01 -9.63 -9.07
C ASP A 83 -14.50 -8.68 -7.97
N LYS A 84 -13.57 -8.10 -7.19
CA LYS A 84 -13.94 -7.31 -6.00
C LYS A 84 -13.96 -5.81 -6.26
N VAL A 85 -13.17 -5.29 -7.21
CA VAL A 85 -13.04 -3.84 -7.46
C VAL A 85 -13.68 -3.46 -8.79
N THR A 86 -13.26 -4.09 -9.89
CA THR A 86 -13.73 -3.70 -11.23
C THR A 86 -15.22 -3.95 -11.39
N LYS A 87 -15.70 -5.16 -11.07
CA LYS A 87 -17.15 -5.48 -11.16
C LYS A 87 -17.98 -4.56 -10.27
N TYR A 88 -17.55 -4.33 -9.03
CA TYR A 88 -18.22 -3.39 -8.13
C TYR A 88 -18.32 -1.99 -8.75
N THR A 89 -17.21 -1.49 -9.30
CA THR A 89 -17.16 -0.17 -9.94
C THR A 89 -18.13 -0.09 -11.11
N MET A 90 -18.12 -1.09 -12.00
CA MET A 90 -19.02 -1.15 -13.16
C MET A 90 -20.50 -1.18 -12.72
N ASP A 91 -20.86 -1.97 -11.74
CA ASP A 91 -22.24 -2.08 -11.25
C ASP A 91 -22.73 -0.78 -10.62
N LYS A 92 -21.86 -0.08 -9.89
CA LYS A 92 -22.19 1.23 -9.31
C LYS A 92 -22.38 2.30 -10.40
N VAL A 93 -21.50 2.33 -11.41
CA VAL A 93 -21.64 3.23 -12.55
C VAL A 93 -22.93 2.96 -13.32
N ARG A 94 -23.25 1.70 -13.62
CA ARG A 94 -24.52 1.30 -14.26
C ARG A 94 -25.75 1.73 -13.47
N SER A 95 -25.63 1.80 -12.14
CA SER A 95 -26.69 2.25 -11.24
C SER A 95 -26.73 3.77 -11.05
N GLY A 96 -25.92 4.54 -11.80
CA GLY A 96 -25.90 6.02 -11.75
C GLY A 96 -25.06 6.62 -10.61
N PHE A 97 -24.22 5.83 -9.93
CA PHE A 97 -23.30 6.31 -8.89
C PHE A 97 -21.92 6.63 -9.48
N THR A 98 -21.16 7.43 -8.75
CA THR A 98 -19.73 7.69 -9.01
C THR A 98 -18.91 7.00 -7.91
N PRO A 99 -18.53 5.73 -8.07
CA PRO A 99 -17.75 5.02 -7.06
C PRO A 99 -16.29 5.49 -7.06
N ASN A 100 -15.62 5.31 -5.92
CA ASN A 100 -14.17 5.45 -5.84
C ASN A 100 -13.53 4.04 -5.73
N PRO A 101 -12.92 3.53 -6.83
CA PRO A 101 -12.29 2.21 -6.84
C PRO A 101 -11.08 2.11 -5.90
N ASP A 102 -10.38 3.22 -5.62
CA ASP A 102 -9.19 3.21 -4.75
C ASP A 102 -9.53 2.85 -3.30
N VAL A 103 -10.68 3.33 -2.80
CA VAL A 103 -11.19 2.96 -1.47
C VAL A 103 -11.39 1.45 -1.38
N MET A 104 -11.97 0.85 -2.43
CA MET A 104 -12.20 -0.59 -2.49
C MET A 104 -10.88 -1.36 -2.68
N CYS A 105 -9.97 -0.84 -3.50
CA CYS A 105 -8.64 -1.41 -3.71
C CYS A 105 -7.85 -1.48 -2.38
N ASN A 106 -7.83 -0.39 -1.62
CA ASN A 106 -7.15 -0.38 -0.33
C ASN A 106 -7.70 -1.46 0.61
N ARG A 107 -9.03 -1.51 0.78
CA ARG A 107 -9.67 -2.48 1.68
C ARG A 107 -9.57 -3.92 1.20
N LEU A 108 -9.85 -4.19 -0.09
CA LEU A 108 -10.08 -5.54 -0.61
C LEU A 108 -8.84 -6.17 -1.24
N ILE A 109 -7.88 -5.35 -1.69
CA ILE A 109 -6.67 -5.83 -2.34
C ILE A 109 -5.45 -5.62 -1.45
N LYS A 110 -5.08 -4.36 -1.15
CA LYS A 110 -3.83 -4.06 -0.42
C LYS A 110 -3.82 -4.60 1.02
N PHE A 111 -4.93 -4.45 1.73
CA PHE A 111 -5.08 -4.97 3.11
C PHE A 111 -6.01 -6.18 3.20
N GLY A 112 -6.53 -6.68 2.07
CA GLY A 112 -7.39 -7.85 1.98
C GLY A 112 -6.69 -9.01 1.28
N ALA A 113 -6.79 -9.10 -0.05
CA ALA A 113 -6.24 -10.21 -0.82
C ALA A 113 -4.72 -10.41 -0.62
N PHE A 114 -3.95 -9.32 -0.45
CA PHE A 114 -2.55 -9.42 -0.08
C PHE A 114 -2.37 -10.07 1.30
N ASP A 115 -3.19 -9.69 2.30
CA ASP A 115 -3.11 -10.31 3.63
C ASP A 115 -3.48 -11.79 3.59
N GLU A 116 -4.50 -12.17 2.83
CA GLU A 116 -4.90 -13.56 2.62
C GLU A 116 -3.77 -14.40 1.97
N LYS A 117 -3.06 -13.85 0.97
CA LYS A 117 -2.01 -14.55 0.23
C LYS A 117 -0.66 -14.57 0.96
N LYS A 118 -0.28 -13.47 1.59
CA LYS A 118 1.07 -13.29 2.13
C LYS A 118 1.14 -12.43 3.41
N GLY A 119 0.35 -11.39 3.51
CA GLY A 119 0.43 -10.41 4.59
C GLY A 119 0.18 -10.98 5.98
N HIS A 120 -0.54 -12.13 6.10
CA HIS A 120 -0.76 -12.82 7.36
C HIS A 120 0.54 -13.31 8.03
N GLU A 121 1.63 -13.44 7.27
CA GLU A 121 2.95 -13.80 7.80
C GLU A 121 3.65 -12.61 8.49
N TYR A 122 3.12 -11.39 8.38
CA TYR A 122 3.71 -10.14 8.84
C TYR A 122 2.92 -9.50 9.96
N ASP A 123 3.62 -8.84 10.87
CA ASP A 123 3.01 -8.02 11.92
C ASP A 123 2.45 -6.72 11.37
N LEU A 124 3.14 -6.12 10.36
CA LEU A 124 2.79 -4.85 9.77
C LEU A 124 2.89 -4.88 8.24
N ILE A 125 2.01 -4.12 7.60
CA ILE A 125 1.99 -3.87 6.16
C ILE A 125 2.19 -2.37 5.94
N ALA A 126 3.34 -1.99 5.41
CA ALA A 126 3.68 -0.60 5.14
C ALA A 126 3.30 -0.19 3.71
N THR A 127 2.74 0.99 3.58
CA THR A 127 2.30 1.55 2.29
C THR A 127 2.65 3.03 2.19
N GLY A 128 2.70 3.54 0.96
CA GLY A 128 3.00 4.95 0.63
C GLY A 128 1.82 5.91 0.78
N HIS A 129 0.87 5.65 1.68
CA HIS A 129 -0.24 6.57 1.90
C HIS A 129 0.14 7.74 2.79
N TYR A 130 -0.38 8.93 2.44
CA TYR A 130 -0.35 10.13 3.27
C TYR A 130 -1.52 10.07 4.26
N ALA A 131 -1.32 9.30 5.32
CA ALA A 131 -2.25 9.15 6.44
C ALA A 131 -1.42 8.85 7.70
N GLN A 132 -1.98 9.05 8.87
CA GLN A 132 -1.34 8.72 10.12
C GLN A 132 -2.24 7.80 10.96
N THR A 133 -1.67 7.25 12.01
CA THR A 133 -2.43 6.45 12.98
C THR A 133 -2.03 6.83 14.39
N GLU A 134 -3.00 6.78 15.30
CA GLU A 134 -2.80 7.05 16.72
C GLU A 134 -3.49 5.97 17.56
N TRP A 135 -2.88 5.60 18.68
CA TRP A 135 -3.49 4.71 19.67
C TRP A 135 -4.16 5.54 20.76
N ILE A 136 -5.50 5.40 20.88
CA ILE A 136 -6.31 6.07 21.89
C ILE A 136 -7.13 4.99 22.60
N ASP A 137 -7.01 4.90 23.91
CA ASP A 137 -7.73 3.94 24.76
C ASP A 137 -7.63 2.49 24.26
N GLY A 138 -6.42 2.07 23.81
CA GLY A 138 -6.15 0.71 23.35
C GLY A 138 -6.70 0.38 21.95
N LYS A 139 -7.27 1.35 21.26
CA LYS A 139 -7.74 1.24 19.88
C LYS A 139 -6.87 2.09 18.94
N LYS A 140 -6.54 1.53 17.77
CA LYS A 140 -5.82 2.27 16.73
C LYS A 140 -6.81 3.06 15.88
N TRP A 141 -6.56 4.35 15.74
CA TRP A 141 -7.36 5.26 14.94
C TRP A 141 -6.59 5.74 13.72
N LEU A 142 -7.30 5.95 12.63
CA LEU A 142 -6.78 6.61 11.44
C LEU A 142 -6.88 8.12 11.66
N THR A 143 -5.79 8.84 11.39
CA THR A 143 -5.71 10.30 11.51
C THR A 143 -5.15 10.93 10.24
N THR A 144 -5.48 12.21 10.02
CA THR A 144 -5.10 12.93 8.81
C THR A 144 -3.59 13.17 8.70
N SER A 145 -3.11 13.24 7.47
CA SER A 145 -1.76 13.75 7.15
C SER A 145 -1.68 15.27 7.39
N PRO A 146 -0.48 15.83 7.67
CA PRO A 146 -0.29 17.27 7.73
C PRO A 146 -0.43 17.96 6.36
N ASP A 147 -0.32 17.22 5.25
CA ASP A 147 -0.49 17.77 3.90
C ASP A 147 -1.98 17.81 3.51
N PRO A 148 -2.61 19.01 3.47
CA PRO A 148 -4.05 19.13 3.23
C PRO A 148 -4.44 18.83 1.77
N VAL A 149 -3.46 18.78 0.86
CA VAL A 149 -3.69 18.50 -0.57
C VAL A 149 -3.51 17.01 -0.86
N LYS A 150 -2.62 16.35 -0.13
CA LYS A 150 -2.25 14.95 -0.35
C LYS A 150 -2.78 14.00 0.71
N ASP A 151 -3.49 14.49 1.69
CA ASP A 151 -4.16 13.62 2.67
C ASP A 151 -4.98 12.53 1.97
N GLN A 152 -4.74 11.29 2.35
CA GLN A 152 -5.36 10.10 1.76
C GLN A 152 -6.19 9.31 2.78
N THR A 153 -6.56 9.94 3.88
CA THR A 153 -7.39 9.32 4.93
C THR A 153 -8.72 8.84 4.37
N ASP A 154 -9.35 9.63 3.48
CA ASP A 154 -10.61 9.26 2.84
C ASP A 154 -10.50 7.98 1.99
N PHE A 155 -9.35 7.74 1.35
CA PHE A 155 -9.11 6.51 0.59
C PHE A 155 -8.98 5.26 1.47
N LEU A 156 -8.77 5.45 2.78
CA LEU A 156 -8.65 4.41 3.79
C LEU A 156 -9.91 4.27 4.66
N ALA A 157 -10.94 5.08 4.40
CA ALA A 157 -12.13 5.17 5.25
C ALA A 157 -12.92 3.84 5.41
N GLN A 158 -12.72 2.87 4.52
CA GLN A 158 -13.40 1.58 4.57
C GLN A 158 -12.54 0.41 5.05
N ILE A 159 -11.27 0.61 5.43
CA ILE A 159 -10.46 -0.48 5.99
C ILE A 159 -11.02 -0.90 7.36
N TYR A 160 -10.94 -2.21 7.63
CA TYR A 160 -11.42 -2.75 8.90
C TYR A 160 -10.43 -2.51 10.04
N ASP A 161 -10.92 -2.56 11.27
CA ASP A 161 -10.11 -2.44 12.49
C ASP A 161 -8.87 -3.36 12.49
N TRP A 162 -9.03 -4.62 12.08
CA TRP A 162 -7.92 -5.56 12.03
C TRP A 162 -6.90 -5.21 10.93
N GLN A 163 -7.35 -4.65 9.80
CA GLN A 163 -6.49 -4.15 8.74
C GLN A 163 -5.70 -2.91 9.20
N LEU A 164 -6.40 -1.97 9.85
CA LEU A 164 -5.78 -0.78 10.40
C LEU A 164 -4.72 -1.12 11.47
N LYS A 165 -4.96 -2.14 12.29
CA LYS A 165 -3.97 -2.60 13.28
C LYS A 165 -2.65 -3.00 12.64
N LYS A 166 -2.69 -3.63 11.46
CA LYS A 166 -1.51 -4.04 10.68
C LYS A 166 -0.96 -2.93 9.78
N ALA A 167 -1.76 -1.91 9.44
CA ALA A 167 -1.33 -0.83 8.55
C ALA A 167 -0.24 0.04 9.17
N LEU A 168 0.76 0.38 8.35
CA LEU A 168 1.84 1.30 8.68
C LEU A 168 2.01 2.31 7.53
N PHE A 169 2.08 3.60 7.88
CA PHE A 169 2.19 4.70 6.92
C PHE A 169 3.45 5.52 7.18
N PRO A 170 4.64 5.04 6.76
CA PRO A 170 5.92 5.66 7.12
C PRO A 170 6.07 7.10 6.65
N ILE A 171 5.45 7.45 5.52
CA ILE A 171 5.52 8.79 4.93
C ILE A 171 4.34 9.69 5.31
N GLY A 172 3.39 9.20 6.12
CA GLY A 172 2.16 9.91 6.45
C GLY A 172 2.36 11.24 7.21
N HIS A 173 3.54 11.46 7.76
CA HIS A 173 3.90 12.69 8.47
C HIS A 173 4.64 13.73 7.60
N TYR A 174 4.94 13.41 6.35
CA TYR A 174 5.60 14.30 5.41
C TYR A 174 4.61 15.11 4.57
N MET A 175 5.04 16.29 4.15
CA MET A 175 4.44 17.00 3.03
C MET A 175 4.90 16.37 1.71
N LYS A 176 4.08 16.40 0.67
CA LYS A 176 4.44 15.84 -0.65
C LYS A 176 5.73 16.43 -1.23
N GLY A 177 6.00 17.72 -0.94
CA GLY A 177 7.23 18.40 -1.37
C GLY A 177 8.48 17.84 -0.70
N GLU A 178 8.38 17.28 0.51
CA GLU A 178 9.51 16.67 1.23
C GLU A 178 9.81 15.26 0.73
N VAL A 179 8.80 14.58 0.17
CA VAL A 179 8.93 13.23 -0.39
C VAL A 179 9.55 13.25 -1.79
N ARG A 180 9.47 14.37 -2.53
CA ARG A 180 10.06 14.57 -3.86
C ARG A 180 11.49 15.09 -3.77
#